data_c6a2dca3213a042b019a8129a348e4fe
#
_entry.id   c6a2dca3213a042b019a8129a348e4fe
#
_cell.length_a   1.000
_cell.length_b   1.000
_cell.length_c   1.000
_cell.angle_alpha   90.00
_cell.angle_beta   90.00
_cell.angle_gamma   90.00
#
_symmetry.space_group_name_H-M   'P 1'
#
loop_
_entity.id
_entity.type
_entity.pdbx_description
1 polymer ?
#
loop_
_entity_poly.entity_id
_entity_poly.type
_entity_poly.pdbx_seq_one_letter_code
_entity_poly.pdbx_strand_id
1 'polypeptide(L)'
;MLCSVILARIRKKLNDPNATAWTDNSDLIPALNEALQALISYRPDAASFTTMMLLVAGTRQTLPSDGVRLLKVIRNRGQSGLSDAGRAIRKADMLVQDALIPDWHETTGQTVVDEYFYDSITPKDFYVYPPAPVSPVIGVDISYVRVLPTITAGTDTLPIDDYFAPAIQEWMLYLLWGGDDKQNQNYADARSHLSTFFQLLQIKASSDGAVNPKSKG
;
A
#
# COMPACT_ATOMS: atom_id res chain seq x y z
N MET A 1 -12.55 -6.27 -9.48
CA MET A 1 -13.86 -5.84 -10.02
C MET A 1 -13.65 -4.73 -11.03
N LEU A 2 -14.52 -4.56 -12.06
CA LEU A 2 -14.45 -3.41 -12.96
C LEU A 2 -14.91 -2.14 -12.25
N CYS A 3 -14.26 -1.01 -12.54
CA CYS A 3 -14.63 0.29 -11.96
C CYS A 3 -16.06 0.70 -12.32
N SER A 4 -16.55 0.34 -13.52
CA SER A 4 -17.94 0.58 -13.95
C SER A 4 -18.99 0.04 -12.97
N VAL A 5 -18.68 -1.04 -12.24
CA VAL A 5 -19.59 -1.59 -11.22
C VAL A 5 -19.73 -0.64 -10.02
N ILE A 6 -18.61 -0.02 -9.60
CA ILE A 6 -18.63 0.98 -8.52
C ILE A 6 -19.38 2.22 -9.00
N LEU A 7 -19.05 2.73 -10.19
CA LEU A 7 -19.70 3.91 -10.77
C LEU A 7 -21.21 3.73 -10.87
N ALA A 8 -21.67 2.58 -11.34
CA ALA A 8 -23.11 2.27 -11.42
C ALA A 8 -23.79 2.27 -10.03
N ARG A 9 -23.13 1.73 -9.01
CA ARG A 9 -23.64 1.75 -7.63
C ARG A 9 -23.72 3.17 -7.07
N ILE A 10 -22.70 4.00 -7.32
CA ILE A 10 -22.70 5.42 -6.94
C ILE A 10 -23.82 6.17 -7.62
N ARG A 11 -24.01 6.01 -8.95
CA ARG A 11 -25.11 6.63 -9.70
C ARG A 11 -26.47 6.29 -9.11
N LYS A 12 -26.67 5.02 -8.73
CA LYS A 12 -27.92 4.59 -8.07
C LYS A 12 -28.14 5.32 -6.74
N LYS A 13 -27.07 5.48 -5.92
CA LYS A 13 -27.15 6.19 -4.63
C LYS A 13 -27.38 7.70 -4.81
N LEU A 14 -26.82 8.30 -5.86
CA LEU A 14 -27.00 9.70 -6.23
C LEU A 14 -28.35 9.98 -6.95
N ASN A 15 -29.13 8.95 -7.24
CA ASN A 15 -30.36 9.06 -8.03
C ASN A 15 -30.16 9.73 -9.41
N ASP A 16 -28.99 9.51 -10.03
CA ASP A 16 -28.61 10.04 -11.35
C ASP A 16 -28.26 8.92 -12.36
N PRO A 17 -29.24 8.08 -12.75
CA PRO A 17 -28.97 6.94 -13.63
C PRO A 17 -28.55 7.35 -15.05
N ASN A 18 -28.88 8.55 -15.48
CA ASN A 18 -28.67 9.05 -16.84
C ASN A 18 -27.42 9.97 -16.96
N ALA A 19 -26.62 10.08 -15.92
CA ALA A 19 -25.43 10.94 -15.91
C ALA A 19 -25.71 12.42 -16.24
N THR A 20 -26.83 12.94 -15.75
CA THR A 20 -27.27 14.31 -16.04
C THR A 20 -26.63 15.32 -15.10
N ALA A 21 -26.45 14.97 -13.84
CA ALA A 21 -25.82 15.84 -12.83
C ALA A 21 -24.34 15.50 -12.62
N TRP A 22 -23.98 14.24 -12.68
CA TRP A 22 -22.64 13.72 -12.41
C TRP A 22 -22.10 12.95 -13.60
N THR A 23 -21.06 13.45 -14.24
CA THR A 23 -20.44 12.75 -15.39
C THR A 23 -19.35 11.78 -14.92
N ASP A 24 -19.10 10.71 -15.69
CA ASP A 24 -18.06 9.76 -15.33
C ASP A 24 -16.68 10.41 -15.33
N ASN A 25 -16.36 11.15 -16.39
CA ASN A 25 -15.01 11.68 -16.58
C ASN A 25 -14.68 12.88 -15.70
N SER A 26 -15.64 13.77 -15.42
CA SER A 26 -15.39 14.99 -14.67
C SER A 26 -15.60 14.84 -13.18
N ASP A 27 -16.45 13.90 -12.76
CA ASP A 27 -16.90 13.81 -11.38
C ASP A 27 -16.60 12.45 -10.75
N LEU A 28 -17.07 11.37 -11.34
CA LEU A 28 -17.03 10.07 -10.68
C LEU A 28 -15.64 9.41 -10.73
N ILE A 29 -14.93 9.47 -11.86
CA ILE A 29 -13.57 8.92 -11.98
C ILE A 29 -12.56 9.70 -11.12
N PRO A 30 -12.56 11.03 -11.11
CA PRO A 30 -11.75 11.80 -10.15
C PRO A 30 -12.06 11.45 -8.69
N ALA A 31 -13.33 11.38 -8.32
CA ALA A 31 -13.74 10.99 -6.96
C ALA A 31 -13.29 9.56 -6.60
N LEU A 32 -13.32 8.62 -7.56
CA LEU A 32 -12.81 7.27 -7.37
C LEU A 32 -11.29 7.25 -7.13
N ASN A 33 -10.53 8.01 -7.92
CA ASN A 33 -9.08 8.12 -7.72
C ASN A 33 -8.73 8.75 -6.37
N GLU A 34 -9.46 9.77 -5.95
CA GLU A 34 -9.27 10.40 -4.64
C GLU A 34 -9.63 9.42 -3.50
N ALA A 35 -10.71 8.65 -3.66
CA ALA A 35 -11.10 7.63 -2.69
C ALA A 35 -10.04 6.53 -2.54
N LEU A 36 -9.39 6.12 -3.63
CA LEU A 36 -8.27 5.18 -3.60
C LEU A 36 -7.06 5.75 -2.85
N GLN A 37 -6.71 7.01 -3.08
CA GLN A 37 -5.61 7.67 -2.38
C GLN A 37 -5.92 7.83 -0.88
N ALA A 38 -7.14 8.23 -0.53
CA ALA A 38 -7.57 8.31 0.86
C ALA A 38 -7.50 6.94 1.54
N LEU A 39 -8.01 5.89 0.90
CA LEU A 39 -7.94 4.54 1.43
C LEU A 39 -6.50 4.12 1.75
N ILE A 40 -5.56 4.33 0.84
CA ILE A 40 -4.14 3.97 1.05
C ILE A 40 -3.53 4.79 2.19
N SER A 41 -3.92 6.05 2.36
CA SER A 41 -3.41 6.90 3.44
C SER A 41 -3.80 6.34 4.81
N TYR A 42 -5.00 5.80 4.96
CA TYR A 42 -5.49 5.19 6.21
C TYR A 42 -5.17 3.68 6.32
N ARG A 43 -5.15 2.97 5.20
CA ARG A 43 -4.90 1.53 5.10
C ARG A 43 -3.86 1.24 4.01
N PRO A 44 -2.58 1.52 4.30
CA PRO A 44 -1.49 1.27 3.34
C PRO A 44 -1.39 -0.18 2.88
N ASP A 45 -1.77 -1.12 3.75
CA ASP A 45 -1.82 -2.55 3.44
C ASP A 45 -2.78 -2.92 2.30
N ALA A 46 -3.79 -2.09 2.03
CA ALA A 46 -4.70 -2.29 0.90
C ALA A 46 -3.99 -2.25 -0.47
N ALA A 47 -2.87 -1.54 -0.57
CA ALA A 47 -2.03 -1.46 -1.76
C ALA A 47 -0.72 -2.25 -1.61
N SER A 48 -0.70 -3.26 -0.74
CA SER A 48 0.48 -4.10 -0.54
C SER A 48 0.76 -4.94 -1.79
N PHE A 49 2.04 -4.98 -2.16
CA PHE A 49 2.53 -5.76 -3.29
C PHE A 49 3.80 -6.50 -2.88
N THR A 50 3.87 -7.76 -3.26
CA THR A 50 5.04 -8.61 -2.96
C THR A 50 5.74 -8.97 -4.28
N THR A 51 7.02 -8.67 -4.34
CA THR A 51 7.84 -8.97 -5.52
C THR A 51 9.28 -9.28 -5.13
N MET A 52 10.01 -9.87 -6.08
CA MET A 52 11.45 -9.98 -5.97
C MET A 52 12.11 -8.64 -6.29
N MET A 53 13.08 -8.27 -5.51
CA MET A 53 13.94 -7.11 -5.72
C MET A 53 15.40 -7.55 -5.77
N LEU A 54 16.14 -7.08 -6.78
CA LEU A 54 17.59 -7.20 -6.82
C LEU A 54 18.21 -6.15 -5.91
N LEU A 55 19.16 -6.57 -5.08
CA LEU A 55 19.87 -5.66 -4.19
C LEU A 55 21.02 -4.97 -4.91
N VAL A 56 21.21 -3.70 -4.58
CA VAL A 56 22.40 -2.92 -4.98
C VAL A 56 23.52 -3.22 -3.99
N ALA A 57 24.77 -3.22 -4.45
CA ALA A 57 25.94 -3.44 -3.60
C ALA A 57 25.98 -2.47 -2.42
N GLY A 58 26.28 -2.99 -1.25
CA GLY A 58 26.30 -2.23 0.01
C GLY A 58 25.10 -2.49 0.91
N THR A 59 24.98 -1.71 1.96
CA THR A 59 23.93 -1.89 2.98
C THR A 59 22.63 -1.19 2.61
N ARG A 60 22.70 0.03 2.03
CA ARG A 60 21.52 0.84 1.70
C ARG A 60 20.83 0.33 0.45
N GLN A 61 19.52 0.16 0.57
CA GLN A 61 18.65 -0.26 -0.52
C GLN A 61 17.49 0.72 -0.65
N THR A 62 17.01 0.92 -1.88
CA THR A 62 15.87 1.80 -2.16
C THR A 62 14.77 1.01 -2.84
N LEU A 63 13.52 1.22 -2.45
CA LEU A 63 12.36 0.56 -3.04
C LEU A 63 12.28 0.80 -4.55
N PRO A 64 11.58 -0.07 -5.31
CA PRO A 64 11.21 0.19 -6.70
C PRO A 64 10.55 1.56 -6.88
N SER A 65 10.60 2.11 -8.09
CA SER A 65 10.13 3.48 -8.39
C SER A 65 8.66 3.72 -8.05
N ASP A 66 7.82 2.68 -8.09
CA ASP A 66 6.42 2.70 -7.67
C ASP A 66 6.22 2.50 -6.16
N GLY A 67 7.31 2.27 -5.40
CA GLY A 67 7.27 2.04 -3.96
C GLY A 67 6.99 3.33 -3.18
N VAL A 68 6.06 3.24 -2.23
CA VAL A 68 5.72 4.30 -1.28
C VAL A 68 6.41 4.08 0.06
N ARG A 69 6.30 2.86 0.61
CA ARG A 69 6.93 2.47 1.87
C ARG A 69 7.11 0.96 1.96
N LEU A 70 8.18 0.54 2.64
CA LEU A 70 8.44 -0.86 2.92
C LEU A 70 7.48 -1.38 3.99
N LEU A 71 6.95 -2.59 3.77
CA LEU A 71 6.21 -3.33 4.79
C LEU A 71 7.10 -4.40 5.43
N LYS A 72 7.80 -5.18 4.60
CA LYS A 72 8.64 -6.28 5.08
C LYS A 72 9.65 -6.72 4.02
N VAL A 73 10.85 -7.08 4.44
CA VAL A 73 11.77 -7.94 3.68
C VAL A 73 11.51 -9.37 4.16
N ILE A 74 11.18 -10.28 3.23
CA ILE A 74 10.63 -11.60 3.59
C ILE A 74 11.73 -12.64 3.69
N ARG A 75 12.49 -12.81 2.58
CA ARG A 75 13.49 -13.86 2.47
C ARG A 75 14.51 -13.57 1.38
N ASN A 76 15.65 -14.22 1.48
CA ASN A 76 16.60 -14.29 0.40
C ASN A 76 16.05 -15.10 -0.78
N ARG A 77 16.50 -14.79 -1.98
CA ARG A 77 16.37 -15.65 -3.15
C ARG A 77 17.66 -16.43 -3.34
N GLY A 78 17.55 -17.68 -3.79
CA GLY A 78 18.71 -18.52 -4.08
C GLY A 78 19.60 -17.91 -5.17
N GLN A 79 20.87 -18.30 -5.19
CA GLN A 79 21.85 -17.81 -6.17
C GLN A 79 21.63 -18.39 -7.57
N SER A 80 21.01 -19.56 -7.68
CA SER A 80 20.77 -20.28 -8.93
C SER A 80 19.58 -19.68 -9.68
N GLY A 81 19.84 -18.62 -10.45
CA GLY A 81 18.80 -17.95 -11.26
C GLY A 81 17.78 -17.13 -10.49
N LEU A 82 18.00 -16.87 -9.19
CA LEU A 82 17.11 -16.12 -8.31
C LEU A 82 15.68 -16.72 -8.19
N SER A 83 15.49 -17.97 -8.58
CA SER A 83 14.21 -18.67 -8.56
C SER A 83 13.96 -19.42 -7.25
N ASP A 84 15.02 -19.82 -6.56
CA ASP A 84 14.93 -20.67 -5.39
C ASP A 84 14.55 -19.89 -4.13
N ALA A 85 13.79 -20.54 -3.24
CA ALA A 85 13.49 -20.01 -1.94
C ALA A 85 14.73 -20.09 -1.04
N GLY A 86 15.11 -18.96 -0.44
CA GLY A 86 16.21 -18.87 0.50
C GLY A 86 15.75 -18.60 1.93
N ARG A 87 16.72 -18.36 2.81
CA ARG A 87 16.53 -18.12 4.24
C ARG A 87 15.68 -16.86 4.48
N ALA A 88 14.82 -16.90 5.50
CA ALA A 88 14.06 -15.74 5.96
C ALA A 88 15.00 -14.65 6.50
N ILE A 89 14.59 -13.39 6.29
CA ILE A 89 15.32 -12.20 6.75
C ILE A 89 14.56 -11.60 7.93
N ARG A 90 15.27 -11.29 9.01
CA ARG A 90 14.68 -10.74 10.24
C ARG A 90 14.70 -9.22 10.21
N LYS A 91 13.66 -8.60 10.76
CA LYS A 91 13.73 -7.18 11.10
C LYS A 91 14.54 -7.01 12.39
N ALA A 92 15.54 -6.14 12.37
CA ALA A 92 16.36 -5.81 13.53
C ALA A 92 16.31 -4.31 13.83
N ASP A 93 16.80 -3.95 15.00
CA ASP A 93 16.89 -2.56 15.44
C ASP A 93 18.27 -1.99 15.04
N MET A 94 18.23 -0.89 14.29
CA MET A 94 19.45 -0.23 13.79
C MET A 94 20.33 0.31 14.91
N LEU A 95 19.74 0.86 15.98
CA LEU A 95 20.49 1.38 17.11
C LEU A 95 21.28 0.28 17.84
N VAL A 96 20.70 -0.92 17.93
CA VAL A 96 21.39 -2.08 18.51
C VAL A 96 22.55 -2.51 17.62
N GLN A 97 22.34 -2.53 16.30
CA GLN A 97 23.39 -2.90 15.35
C GLN A 97 24.56 -1.91 15.37
N ASP A 98 24.27 -0.61 15.39
CA ASP A 98 25.28 0.45 15.47
C ASP A 98 26.13 0.36 16.76
N ALA A 99 25.51 -0.06 17.86
CA ALA A 99 26.20 -0.24 19.13
C ALA A 99 27.07 -1.51 19.17
N LEU A 100 26.63 -2.60 18.53
CA LEU A 100 27.32 -3.89 18.55
C LEU A 100 28.46 -3.96 17.51
N ILE A 101 28.22 -3.44 16.32
CA ILE A 101 29.16 -3.50 15.18
C ILE A 101 29.18 -2.13 14.49
N PRO A 102 29.89 -1.13 15.01
CA PRO A 102 29.85 0.25 14.45
C PRO A 102 30.22 0.34 12.96
N ASP A 103 31.09 -0.53 12.50
CA ASP A 103 31.61 -0.57 11.11
C ASP A 103 30.81 -1.50 10.20
N TRP A 104 29.58 -1.89 10.59
CA TRP A 104 28.81 -2.88 9.82
C TRP A 104 28.50 -2.47 8.37
N HIS A 105 28.55 -1.18 8.08
CA HIS A 105 28.42 -0.66 6.72
C HIS A 105 29.64 -0.96 5.84
N GLU A 106 30.82 -1.13 6.44
CA GLU A 106 32.11 -1.36 5.75
C GLU A 106 32.46 -2.85 5.65
N THR A 107 31.64 -3.72 6.25
CA THR A 107 31.91 -5.17 6.22
C THR A 107 31.80 -5.72 4.79
N THR A 108 32.48 -6.83 4.53
CA THR A 108 32.47 -7.47 3.22
C THR A 108 31.08 -7.96 2.87
N GLY A 109 30.64 -7.64 1.65
CA GLY A 109 29.36 -8.09 1.12
C GLY A 109 29.23 -9.61 1.08
N GLN A 110 28.04 -10.12 1.42
CA GLN A 110 27.72 -11.53 1.45
C GLN A 110 26.49 -11.85 0.60
N THR A 111 26.42 -13.09 0.13
CA THR A 111 25.34 -13.57 -0.75
C THR A 111 24.05 -13.91 -0.02
N VAL A 112 24.05 -13.84 1.31
CA VAL A 112 22.89 -14.09 2.17
C VAL A 112 22.74 -12.91 3.13
N VAL A 113 21.56 -12.30 3.12
CA VAL A 113 21.15 -11.27 4.07
C VAL A 113 20.49 -11.93 5.27
N ASP A 114 20.91 -11.58 6.47
CA ASP A 114 20.35 -12.10 7.72
C ASP A 114 19.30 -11.19 8.31
N GLU A 115 19.56 -9.87 8.22
CA GLU A 115 18.74 -8.85 8.87
C GLU A 115 18.50 -7.64 7.97
N TYR A 116 17.39 -6.95 8.22
CA TYR A 116 17.10 -5.66 7.60
C TYR A 116 16.66 -4.64 8.65
N PHE A 117 16.99 -3.39 8.38
CA PHE A 117 16.67 -2.24 9.23
C PHE A 117 15.80 -1.27 8.43
N TYR A 118 14.73 -0.82 9.04
CA TYR A 118 13.78 0.07 8.38
C TYR A 118 13.21 1.09 9.35
N ASP A 119 13.34 2.37 8.97
CA ASP A 119 12.74 3.50 9.66
C ASP A 119 11.62 4.11 8.79
N SER A 120 10.48 4.37 9.41
CA SER A 120 9.33 5.00 8.75
C SER A 120 9.55 6.48 8.40
N ILE A 121 10.58 7.12 8.94
CA ILE A 121 10.98 8.51 8.61
C ILE A 121 11.51 8.58 7.17
N THR A 122 12.26 7.53 6.76
CA THR A 122 12.76 7.38 5.38
C THR A 122 12.06 6.23 4.67
N PRO A 123 10.77 6.38 4.30
CA PRO A 123 9.90 5.25 3.96
C PRO A 123 10.32 4.48 2.71
N LYS A 124 11.16 5.07 1.86
CA LYS A 124 11.63 4.45 0.61
C LYS A 124 12.96 3.72 0.75
N ASP A 125 13.71 3.99 1.81
CA ASP A 125 15.02 3.40 2.03
C ASP A 125 15.00 2.38 3.17
N PHE A 126 15.81 1.34 3.04
CA PHE A 126 16.06 0.38 4.10
C PHE A 126 17.50 -0.10 4.02
N TYR A 127 17.99 -0.72 5.07
CA TYR A 127 19.34 -1.25 5.12
C TYR A 127 19.31 -2.76 5.30
N VAL A 128 20.34 -3.43 4.81
CA VAL A 128 20.50 -4.89 4.92
C VAL A 128 21.84 -5.24 5.57
N TYR A 129 21.86 -6.31 6.34
CA TYR A 129 23.07 -6.86 6.94
C TYR A 129 23.11 -8.39 6.77
N PRO A 130 24.26 -8.98 6.37
CA PRO A 130 25.46 -8.32 5.83
C PRO A 130 25.19 -7.51 4.56
N PRO A 131 26.12 -6.60 4.16
CA PRO A 131 25.99 -5.82 2.92
C PRO A 131 25.81 -6.73 1.70
N ALA A 132 25.05 -6.27 0.72
CA ALA A 132 24.94 -6.98 -0.55
C ALA A 132 26.27 -6.88 -1.34
N PRO A 133 26.75 -7.95 -1.99
CA PRO A 133 28.00 -7.94 -2.72
C PRO A 133 27.82 -7.25 -4.09
N VAL A 134 28.94 -6.79 -4.68
CA VAL A 134 28.97 -6.31 -6.06
C VAL A 134 28.67 -7.45 -7.05
N SER A 135 29.19 -8.64 -6.76
CA SER A 135 29.00 -9.85 -7.55
C SER A 135 29.11 -11.10 -6.65
N PRO A 136 28.25 -12.09 -6.82
CA PRO A 136 27.07 -12.11 -7.70
C PRO A 136 25.96 -11.16 -7.20
N VAL A 137 25.12 -10.65 -8.09
CA VAL A 137 23.91 -9.91 -7.72
C VAL A 137 22.97 -10.85 -7.01
N ILE A 138 22.46 -10.44 -5.86
CA ILE A 138 21.52 -11.21 -5.05
C ILE A 138 20.14 -10.56 -5.04
N GLY A 139 19.11 -11.36 -4.80
CA GLY A 139 17.74 -10.91 -4.73
C GLY A 139 17.07 -11.27 -3.41
N VAL A 140 16.07 -10.49 -3.05
CA VAL A 140 15.21 -10.72 -1.90
C VAL A 140 13.75 -10.58 -2.29
N ASP A 141 12.86 -11.27 -1.57
CA ASP A 141 11.44 -11.00 -1.66
C ASP A 141 11.10 -9.88 -0.69
N ILE A 142 10.47 -8.82 -1.19
CA ILE A 142 9.98 -7.70 -0.41
C ILE A 142 8.47 -7.57 -0.53
N SER A 143 7.84 -7.07 0.52
CA SER A 143 6.47 -6.57 0.50
C SER A 143 6.50 -5.08 0.79
N TYR A 144 5.86 -4.29 -0.06
CA TYR A 144 5.81 -2.84 0.06
C TYR A 144 4.47 -2.28 -0.41
N VAL A 145 4.16 -1.07 -0.01
CA VAL A 145 3.01 -0.31 -0.52
C VAL A 145 3.41 0.32 -1.84
N ARG A 146 2.64 0.08 -2.90
CA ARG A 146 2.88 0.69 -4.20
C ARG A 146 1.93 1.85 -4.49
N VAL A 147 2.36 2.77 -5.33
CA VAL A 147 1.47 3.75 -5.95
C VAL A 147 0.46 2.99 -6.83
N LEU A 148 -0.82 3.29 -6.67
CA LEU A 148 -1.83 2.69 -7.53
C LEU A 148 -1.86 3.38 -8.90
N PRO A 149 -2.14 2.62 -9.97
CA PRO A 149 -2.38 3.21 -11.28
C PRO A 149 -3.63 4.10 -11.22
N THR A 150 -3.57 5.24 -11.91
CA THR A 150 -4.71 6.14 -12.05
C THR A 150 -5.79 5.49 -12.91
N ILE A 151 -7.02 5.47 -12.41
CA ILE A 151 -8.18 5.04 -13.17
C ILE A 151 -8.53 6.13 -14.20
N THR A 152 -8.69 5.74 -15.44
CA THR A 152 -9.01 6.64 -16.56
C THR A 152 -10.35 6.34 -17.20
N ALA A 153 -10.85 5.11 -17.03
CA ALA A 153 -12.11 4.68 -17.62
C ALA A 153 -12.86 3.69 -16.71
N GLY A 154 -14.16 3.61 -16.87
CA GLY A 154 -14.99 2.62 -16.17
C GLY A 154 -14.65 1.17 -16.50
N THR A 155 -13.99 0.92 -17.64
CA THR A 155 -13.51 -0.39 -18.07
C THR A 155 -12.26 -0.85 -17.34
N ASP A 156 -11.58 0.04 -16.63
CA ASP A 156 -10.39 -0.30 -15.85
C ASP A 156 -10.77 -1.22 -14.67
N THR A 157 -9.83 -2.07 -14.29
CA THR A 157 -10.00 -2.94 -13.12
C THR A 157 -9.57 -2.19 -11.86
N LEU A 158 -10.36 -2.32 -10.80
CA LEU A 158 -10.00 -1.78 -9.50
C LEU A 158 -8.64 -2.35 -9.05
N PRO A 159 -7.64 -1.51 -8.75
CA PRO A 159 -6.27 -1.97 -8.49
C PRO A 159 -6.03 -2.49 -7.07
N ILE A 160 -7.09 -2.67 -6.31
CA ILE A 160 -7.09 -3.20 -4.94
C ILE A 160 -8.15 -4.29 -4.78
N ASP A 161 -8.14 -4.96 -3.65
CA ASP A 161 -9.11 -6.01 -3.33
C ASP A 161 -10.55 -5.45 -3.31
N ASP A 162 -11.48 -6.17 -3.92
CA ASP A 162 -12.91 -5.84 -3.98
C ASP A 162 -13.56 -5.68 -2.60
N TYR A 163 -12.95 -6.24 -1.56
CA TYR A 163 -13.38 -6.10 -0.19
C TYR A 163 -13.44 -4.63 0.27
N PHE A 164 -12.60 -3.77 -0.29
CA PHE A 164 -12.59 -2.34 0.03
C PHE A 164 -13.63 -1.51 -0.74
N ALA A 165 -14.35 -2.11 -1.69
CA ALA A 165 -15.32 -1.40 -2.52
C ALA A 165 -16.40 -0.64 -1.70
N PRO A 166 -16.96 -1.18 -0.60
CA PRO A 166 -17.88 -0.40 0.23
C PRO A 166 -17.27 0.87 0.81
N ALA A 167 -16.05 0.80 1.33
CA ALA A 167 -15.36 1.97 1.88
C ALA A 167 -15.08 3.03 0.80
N ILE A 168 -14.63 2.60 -0.39
CA ILE A 168 -14.44 3.50 -1.54
C ILE A 168 -15.75 4.22 -1.89
N GLN A 169 -16.87 3.51 -1.94
CA GLN A 169 -18.17 4.11 -2.24
C GLN A 169 -18.56 5.17 -1.22
N GLU A 170 -18.33 4.92 0.06
CA GLU A 170 -18.65 5.90 1.11
C GLU A 170 -17.78 7.15 1.00
N TRP A 171 -16.48 7.00 0.69
CA TRP A 171 -15.63 8.17 0.46
C TRP A 171 -16.04 8.95 -0.79
N MET A 172 -16.38 8.28 -1.90
CA MET A 172 -16.89 8.94 -3.11
C MET A 172 -18.16 9.74 -2.82
N LEU A 173 -19.11 9.16 -2.06
CA LEU A 173 -20.33 9.86 -1.68
C LEU A 173 -20.05 11.08 -0.79
N TYR A 174 -19.10 10.95 0.14
CA TYR A 174 -18.65 12.07 0.95
C TYR A 174 -18.16 13.24 0.08
N LEU A 175 -17.33 12.96 -0.94
CA LEU A 175 -16.83 13.98 -1.85
C LEU A 175 -17.93 14.61 -2.70
N LEU A 176 -18.75 13.78 -3.32
CA LEU A 176 -19.79 14.22 -4.27
C LEU A 176 -20.88 15.04 -3.57
N TRP A 177 -21.31 14.63 -2.37
CA TRP A 177 -22.29 15.36 -1.59
C TRP A 177 -21.69 16.60 -0.89
N GLY A 178 -20.42 16.54 -0.49
CA GLY A 178 -19.71 17.66 0.13
C GLY A 178 -19.38 18.79 -0.83
N GLY A 179 -19.26 18.51 -2.13
CA GLY A 179 -19.00 19.49 -3.20
C GLY A 179 -20.25 20.18 -3.75
N ASP A 180 -21.46 19.75 -3.35
CA ASP A 180 -22.70 20.36 -3.81
C ASP A 180 -23.10 21.55 -2.90
N ASP A 181 -22.68 22.75 -3.28
CA ASP A 181 -22.87 24.00 -2.53
C ASP A 181 -24.34 24.41 -2.31
N LYS A 182 -25.30 23.64 -2.82
CA LYS A 182 -26.69 24.11 -2.95
C LYS A 182 -27.61 23.77 -1.79
N GLN A 183 -27.23 22.89 -0.85
CA GLN A 183 -28.13 22.55 0.28
C GLN A 183 -27.37 22.14 1.55
N ASN A 184 -27.68 22.77 2.69
CA ASN A 184 -27.15 22.43 4.02
C ASN A 184 -27.40 20.98 4.45
N GLN A 185 -28.36 20.28 3.85
CA GLN A 185 -28.68 18.89 4.12
C GLN A 185 -27.59 17.96 3.59
N ASN A 186 -26.97 18.31 2.46
CA ASN A 186 -25.93 17.52 1.84
C ASN A 186 -24.68 17.42 2.73
N TYR A 187 -24.36 18.43 3.55
CA TYR A 187 -23.25 18.37 4.50
C TYR A 187 -23.45 17.36 5.63
N ALA A 188 -24.67 17.19 6.13
CA ALA A 188 -24.95 16.22 7.17
C ALA A 188 -24.81 14.79 6.62
N ASP A 189 -25.33 14.57 5.40
CA ASP A 189 -25.23 13.29 4.72
C ASP A 189 -23.79 12.97 4.32
N ALA A 190 -23.02 13.94 3.81
CA ALA A 190 -21.59 13.79 3.53
C ALA A 190 -20.81 13.36 4.79
N ARG A 191 -21.05 14.01 5.95
CA ARG A 191 -20.41 13.62 7.21
C ARG A 191 -20.78 12.20 7.66
N SER A 192 -22.03 11.79 7.41
CA SER A 192 -22.46 10.42 7.68
C SER A 192 -21.68 9.40 6.86
N HIS A 193 -21.47 9.66 5.56
CA HIS A 193 -20.66 8.82 4.68
C HIS A 193 -19.20 8.77 5.14
N LEU A 194 -18.61 9.89 5.53
CA LEU A 194 -17.26 9.93 6.09
C LEU A 194 -17.15 9.09 7.39
N SER A 195 -18.12 9.19 8.28
CA SER A 195 -18.17 8.37 9.49
C SER A 195 -18.25 6.88 9.17
N THR A 196 -19.10 6.52 8.20
CA THR A 196 -19.27 5.13 7.74
C THR A 196 -17.98 4.59 7.12
N PHE A 197 -17.27 5.40 6.33
CA PHE A 197 -15.96 5.04 5.81
C PHE A 197 -14.98 4.62 6.91
N PHE A 198 -14.83 5.44 7.95
CA PHE A 198 -13.93 5.10 9.07
C PHE A 198 -14.40 3.87 9.85
N GLN A 199 -15.69 3.68 10.04
CA GLN A 199 -16.24 2.48 10.68
C GLN A 199 -15.90 1.21 9.88
N LEU A 200 -16.05 1.23 8.57
CA LEU A 200 -15.71 0.11 7.70
C LEU A 200 -14.21 -0.24 7.77
N LEU A 201 -13.34 0.75 7.84
CA LEU A 201 -11.90 0.52 7.98
C LEU A 201 -11.53 -0.04 9.36
N GLN A 202 -12.19 0.41 10.44
CA GLN A 202 -11.97 -0.10 11.79
C GLN A 202 -12.42 -1.56 11.95
N ILE A 203 -13.59 -1.91 11.41
CA ILE A 203 -14.10 -3.28 11.43
C ILE A 203 -13.11 -4.21 10.75
N LYS A 204 -12.60 -3.83 9.57
CA LYS A 204 -11.59 -4.63 8.87
C LYS A 204 -10.30 -4.78 9.68
N ALA A 205 -9.78 -3.70 10.24
CA ALA A 205 -8.57 -3.75 11.06
C ALA A 205 -8.72 -4.67 12.28
N SER A 206 -9.89 -4.65 12.91
CA SER A 206 -10.23 -5.55 14.02
C SER A 206 -10.30 -7.00 13.57
N SER A 207 -10.96 -7.28 12.44
CA SER A 207 -11.06 -8.62 11.86
C SER A 207 -9.69 -9.19 11.49
N ASP A 208 -8.87 -8.39 10.80
CA ASP A 208 -7.51 -8.79 10.40
C ASP A 208 -6.62 -9.09 11.63
N GLY A 209 -6.78 -8.29 12.70
CA GLY A 209 -6.09 -8.50 13.97
C GLY A 209 -6.53 -9.76 14.72
N ALA A 210 -7.79 -10.16 14.58
CA ALA A 210 -8.31 -11.39 15.18
C ALA A 210 -7.80 -12.64 14.46
N VAL A 211 -7.66 -12.57 13.13
CA VAL A 211 -7.16 -13.70 12.30
C VAL A 211 -5.64 -13.83 12.39
N ASN A 212 -4.93 -12.73 12.52
CA ASN A 212 -3.47 -12.72 12.61
C ASN A 212 -3.02 -11.87 13.81
N PRO A 213 -3.16 -12.39 15.04
CA PRO A 213 -2.74 -11.67 16.22
C PRO A 213 -1.25 -11.38 16.14
N LYS A 214 -0.88 -10.10 16.19
CA LYS A 214 0.52 -9.70 16.30
C LYS A 214 1.08 -10.38 17.54
N SER A 215 2.13 -11.18 17.39
CA SER A 215 2.88 -11.67 18.54
C SER A 215 3.28 -10.44 19.37
N LYS A 216 2.80 -10.36 20.59
CA LYS A 216 3.26 -9.37 21.56
C LYS A 216 4.73 -9.67 21.82
N GLY A 217 5.62 -8.99 21.14
CA GLY A 217 7.05 -8.93 21.44
C GLY A 217 7.33 -7.76 22.37
#